data_1a8dc64caf5978e7b02d833b0897d24b
#
_entry.id   1a8dc64caf5978e7b02d833b0897d24b
#
_cell.length_a   1.000
_cell.length_b   1.000
_cell.length_c   1.000
_cell.angle_alpha   90.00
_cell.angle_beta   90.00
_cell.angle_gamma   90.00
#
_symmetry.space_group_name_H-M   'P 1'
#
loop_
_entity.id
_entity.type
_entity.pdbx_description
1 polymer ?
#
loop_
_entity_poly.entity_id
_entity_poly.type
_entity_poly.pdbx_seq_one_letter_code
_entity_poly.pdbx_strand_id
1 'polypeptide(L)'
;MGQLTGGKVNYYLAQVPYPQREDQMPYQAECEDIAEALKMTPDEFCEFKAIWRTAAARLGNGKPDHKAVYDAEKRVHYAQRSLKSELIAAGKYPNQAS
;
A
#
# COMPACT_ATOMS: atom_id res chain seq x y z
N MET A 1 10.26 -20.20 10.27
CA MET A 1 10.28 -20.04 9.74
C MET A 1 10.67 -19.19 9.19
N GLY A 2 10.86 -18.88 9.03
CA GLY A 2 11.16 -18.38 8.51
C GLY A 2 11.14 -17.51 7.80
N GLN A 3 11.48 -17.09 7.36
CA GLN A 3 11.43 -16.30 6.73
C GLN A 3 11.87 -16.31 5.67
N LEU A 4 11.64 -16.50 5.11
CA LEU A 4 11.86 -16.67 4.11
C LEU A 4 12.12 -15.80 3.33
N THR A 5 12.24 -15.58 2.70
CA THR A 5 12.34 -14.85 1.89
C THR A 5 12.83 -13.81 2.01
N GLY A 6 12.89 -13.44 1.50
CA GLY A 6 13.39 -12.38 1.50
C GLY A 6 13.40 -12.13 2.85
N GLY A 7 13.41 -13.07 3.54
CA GLY A 7 13.15 -12.98 4.90
C GLY A 7 13.85 -11.93 5.63
N LYS A 8 14.95 -11.48 5.20
CA LYS A 8 15.63 -10.46 5.92
C LYS A 8 14.98 -9.10 5.72
N VAL A 9 13.96 -9.02 4.93
CA VAL A 9 13.32 -7.76 4.63
C VAL A 9 11.97 -7.71 5.28
N ASN A 10 11.83 -6.85 6.28
CA ASN A 10 10.60 -6.79 7.05
C ASN A 10 9.80 -5.53 6.89
N TYR A 11 10.13 -4.68 5.93
CA TYR A 11 9.41 -3.42 5.84
C TYR A 11 7.97 -3.60 5.34
N TYR A 12 7.61 -4.78 4.89
CA TYR A 12 6.22 -5.06 4.51
C TYR A 12 5.43 -5.75 5.63
N LEU A 13 6.01 -5.85 6.82
CA LEU A 13 5.33 -6.40 7.98
C LEU A 13 5.05 -5.27 8.97
N ALA A 14 3.86 -5.26 9.54
CA ALA A 14 3.48 -4.26 10.53
C ALA A 14 2.87 -4.95 11.73
N GLN A 15 3.37 -4.64 12.91
CA GLN A 15 2.81 -5.18 14.13
C GLN A 15 1.62 -4.34 14.54
N VAL A 16 0.52 -4.99 14.89
CA VAL A 16 -0.69 -4.30 15.35
C VAL A 16 -0.95 -4.76 16.78
N PRO A 17 -0.37 -4.08 17.77
CA PRO A 17 -0.50 -4.51 19.16
C PRO A 17 -1.86 -4.20 19.78
N TYR A 18 -2.56 -3.19 19.26
CA TYR A 18 -3.85 -2.76 19.83
C TYR A 18 -4.88 -2.66 18.73
N PRO A 19 -5.40 -3.80 18.24
CA PRO A 19 -6.39 -3.77 17.16
C PRO A 19 -7.63 -2.99 17.56
N GLN A 20 -8.28 -2.38 16.59
CA GLN A 20 -9.49 -1.61 16.85
C GLN A 20 -10.65 -2.48 17.30
N ARG A 21 -10.75 -3.69 16.79
CA ARG A 21 -11.85 -4.56 17.18
C ARG A 21 -11.51 -5.24 18.51
N GLU A 22 -12.44 -5.21 19.43
CA GLU A 22 -12.17 -5.72 20.77
C GLU A 22 -11.90 -7.22 20.80
N ASP A 23 -12.50 -7.94 19.85
CA ASP A 23 -12.33 -9.39 19.82
C ASP A 23 -11.13 -9.83 18.97
N GLN A 24 -10.33 -8.88 18.54
CA GLN A 24 -9.17 -9.18 17.70
C GLN A 24 -7.91 -9.23 18.55
N MET A 25 -7.22 -10.33 18.52
CA MET A 25 -5.93 -10.42 19.19
C MET A 25 -4.87 -9.60 18.46
N PRO A 26 -3.83 -9.15 19.15
CA PRO A 26 -2.71 -8.52 18.45
C PRO A 26 -2.24 -9.39 17.31
N TYR A 27 -1.83 -8.75 16.22
CA TYR A 27 -1.44 -9.52 15.04
C TYR A 27 -0.40 -8.77 14.23
N GLN A 28 0.18 -9.50 13.28
CA GLN A 28 1.14 -8.95 12.35
C GLN A 28 0.49 -8.92 10.98
N ALA A 29 0.46 -7.73 10.38
CA ALA A 29 -0.13 -7.56 9.07
C ALA A 29 0.97 -7.57 8.01
N GLU A 30 0.68 -8.19 6.89
CA GLU A 30 1.61 -8.22 5.78
C GLU A 30 0.95 -7.51 4.61
N CYS A 31 1.69 -6.60 3.99
CA CYS A 31 1.14 -5.69 2.98
C CYS A 31 0.43 -6.41 1.84
N GLU A 32 1.09 -7.41 1.28
CA GLU A 32 0.53 -8.10 0.12
C GLU A 32 -0.68 -8.95 0.49
N ASP A 33 -0.67 -9.51 1.70
CA ASP A 33 -1.83 -10.27 2.16
C ASP A 33 -3.09 -9.42 2.14
N ILE A 34 -2.95 -8.17 2.61
CA ILE A 34 -4.11 -7.27 2.66
C ILE A 34 -4.56 -6.93 1.25
N ALA A 35 -3.61 -6.63 0.38
CA ALA A 35 -3.95 -6.28 -1.01
C ALA A 35 -4.67 -7.42 -1.70
N GLU A 36 -4.22 -8.64 -1.46
CA GLU A 36 -4.85 -9.81 -2.08
C GLU A 36 -6.22 -10.07 -1.50
N ALA A 37 -6.36 -9.93 -0.19
CA ALA A 37 -7.64 -10.16 0.45
C ALA A 37 -8.71 -9.19 -0.05
N LEU A 38 -8.31 -7.95 -0.30
CA LEU A 38 -9.22 -6.93 -0.80
C LEU A 38 -9.34 -6.93 -2.32
N LYS A 39 -8.55 -7.76 -3.00
CA LYS A 39 -8.53 -7.85 -4.46
C LYS A 39 -8.26 -6.49 -5.09
N MET A 40 -7.24 -5.83 -4.58
CA MET A 40 -6.87 -4.53 -5.11
C MET A 40 -6.50 -4.61 -6.58
N THR A 41 -6.86 -3.57 -7.32
CA THR A 41 -6.38 -3.45 -8.69
C THR A 41 -4.87 -3.22 -8.68
N PRO A 42 -4.19 -3.46 -9.80
CA PRO A 42 -2.75 -3.18 -9.84
C PRO A 42 -2.40 -1.75 -9.45
N ASP A 43 -3.20 -0.78 -9.86
CA ASP A 43 -2.92 0.62 -9.52
C ASP A 43 -3.11 0.86 -8.03
N GLU A 44 -4.17 0.31 -7.44
CA GLU A 44 -4.38 0.43 -6.00
C GLU A 44 -3.24 -0.20 -5.23
N PHE A 45 -2.79 -1.36 -5.67
CA PHE A 45 -1.71 -2.05 -5.00
C PHE A 45 -0.43 -1.23 -5.04
N CYS A 46 -0.14 -0.61 -6.19
CA CYS A 46 1.06 0.22 -6.29
C CYS A 46 0.98 1.44 -5.37
N GLU A 47 -0.19 2.07 -5.25
CA GLU A 47 -0.37 3.14 -4.29
C GLU A 47 -0.16 2.65 -2.87
N PHE A 48 -0.79 1.53 -2.55
CA PHE A 48 -0.76 0.96 -1.21
C PHE A 48 0.67 0.64 -0.79
N LYS A 49 1.42 0.01 -1.67
CA LYS A 49 2.81 -0.33 -1.36
C LYS A 49 3.66 0.91 -1.14
N ALA A 50 3.45 1.94 -1.95
CA ALA A 50 4.23 3.16 -1.80
C ALA A 50 3.94 3.85 -0.48
N ILE A 51 2.67 3.88 -0.07
CA ILE A 51 2.29 4.44 1.23
C ILE A 51 2.93 3.63 2.34
N TRP A 52 2.84 2.31 2.24
CA TRP A 52 3.37 1.41 3.26
C TRP A 52 4.87 1.62 3.44
N ARG A 53 5.62 1.66 2.32
CA ARG A 53 7.07 1.81 2.39
C ARG A 53 7.46 3.13 3.05
N THR A 54 6.75 4.20 2.72
CA THR A 54 7.05 5.50 3.31
C THR A 54 6.79 5.51 4.81
N ALA A 55 5.66 4.93 5.21
CA ALA A 55 5.33 4.86 6.63
C ALA A 55 6.32 3.99 7.38
N ALA A 56 6.68 2.84 6.81
CA ALA A 56 7.64 1.95 7.45
C ALA A 56 8.99 2.64 7.62
N ALA A 57 9.40 3.40 6.62
CA ALA A 57 10.68 4.12 6.70
C ALA A 57 10.67 5.12 7.85
N ARG A 58 9.55 5.79 8.08
CA ARG A 58 9.47 6.75 9.19
C ARG A 58 9.63 6.07 10.54
N LEU A 59 9.27 4.79 10.62
CA LEU A 59 9.42 4.02 11.85
C LEU A 59 10.78 3.36 11.96
N GLY A 60 11.68 3.64 11.03
CA GLY A 60 13.00 3.04 11.08
C GLY A 60 13.07 1.65 10.47
N ASN A 61 12.00 1.20 9.83
CA ASN A 61 11.95 -0.12 9.21
C ASN A 61 11.78 0.04 7.71
N GLY A 62 12.67 0.81 7.11
CA GLY A 62 12.50 1.14 5.72
C GLY A 62 13.31 0.27 4.79
N LYS A 63 12.93 0.33 3.53
CA LYS A 63 13.68 -0.28 2.48
C LYS A 63 15.02 0.44 2.37
N PRO A 64 16.13 -0.30 2.20
CA PRO A 64 17.42 0.36 1.96
C PRO A 64 17.30 1.31 0.77
N ASP A 65 17.89 2.48 0.89
CA ASP A 65 17.84 3.48 -0.17
C ASP A 65 16.45 3.97 -0.51
N HIS A 66 15.54 3.89 0.45
CA HIS A 66 14.20 4.41 0.25
C HIS A 66 14.24 5.90 -0.08
N LYS A 67 13.50 6.28 -1.10
CA LYS A 67 13.41 7.66 -1.53
C LYS A 67 11.97 8.13 -1.42
N ALA A 68 11.70 8.92 -0.38
CA ALA A 68 10.34 9.32 -0.06
C ALA A 68 9.69 10.13 -1.18
N VAL A 69 10.46 11.00 -1.81
CA VAL A 69 9.90 11.81 -2.89
C VAL A 69 9.51 10.94 -4.07
N TYR A 70 10.36 9.99 -4.42
CA TYR A 70 10.08 9.09 -5.51
C TYR A 70 8.80 8.29 -5.25
N ASP A 71 8.66 7.77 -4.03
CA ASP A 71 7.45 7.04 -3.70
C ASP A 71 6.22 7.94 -3.67
N ALA A 72 6.37 9.20 -3.25
CA ALA A 72 5.26 10.14 -3.28
C ALA A 72 4.82 10.41 -4.72
N GLU A 73 5.78 10.55 -5.62
CA GLU A 73 5.46 10.73 -7.03
C GLU A 73 4.73 9.52 -7.61
N LYS A 74 5.15 8.33 -7.21
CA LYS A 74 4.47 7.12 -7.64
C LYS A 74 3.03 7.09 -7.16
N ARG A 75 2.80 7.56 -5.93
CA ARG A 75 1.44 7.61 -5.40
C ARG A 75 0.55 8.50 -6.26
N VAL A 76 1.06 9.67 -6.64
CA VAL A 76 0.30 10.57 -7.49
C VAL A 76 0.00 9.91 -8.83
N HIS A 77 1.03 9.30 -9.42
CA HIS A 77 0.88 8.65 -10.71
C HIS A 77 -0.22 7.57 -10.68
N TYR A 78 -0.16 6.69 -9.70
CA TYR A 78 -1.12 5.59 -9.65
C TYR A 78 -2.49 6.06 -9.18
N ALA A 79 -2.55 7.12 -8.37
CA ALA A 79 -3.83 7.69 -8.00
C ALA A 79 -4.54 8.28 -9.23
N GLN A 80 -3.78 8.91 -10.11
CA GLN A 80 -4.37 9.44 -11.34
C GLN A 80 -4.89 8.32 -12.23
N ARG A 81 -4.18 7.21 -12.28
CA ARG A 81 -4.64 6.07 -13.05
C ARG A 81 -5.92 5.48 -12.45
N SER A 82 -5.98 5.42 -11.11
CA SER A 82 -7.18 4.95 -10.44
C SER A 82 -8.36 5.87 -10.73
N LEU A 83 -8.11 7.19 -10.69
CA LEU A 83 -9.17 8.15 -11.01
C LEU A 83 -9.69 7.94 -12.43
N LYS A 84 -8.80 7.74 -13.38
CA LYS A 84 -9.22 7.50 -14.75
C LYS A 84 -10.10 6.25 -14.82
N SER A 85 -9.71 5.18 -14.16
CA SER A 85 -10.50 3.95 -14.16
C SER A 85 -11.90 4.17 -13.58
N GLU A 86 -11.97 4.95 -12.48
CA GLU A 86 -13.27 5.23 -11.88
C GLU A 86 -14.13 6.10 -12.79
N LEU A 87 -13.51 7.06 -13.48
CA LEU A 87 -14.25 7.90 -14.42
C LEU A 87 -14.81 7.07 -15.58
N ILE A 88 -14.02 6.13 -16.07
CA ILE A 88 -14.48 5.24 -17.13
C ILE A 88 -15.66 4.42 -16.63
N ALA A 89 -15.54 3.85 -15.44
CA ALA A 89 -16.61 3.02 -14.89
C ALA A 89 -17.88 3.83 -14.66
N ALA A 90 -17.75 5.11 -14.33
CA ALA A 90 -18.90 5.97 -14.10
C ALA A 90 -19.48 6.58 -15.37
N GLY A 91 -18.86 6.30 -16.52
CA GLY A 91 -19.30 6.89 -17.76
C GLY A 91 -18.95 8.36 -17.90
N LYS A 92 -17.91 8.79 -17.21
CA LYS A 92 -17.52 10.21 -17.18
C LYS A 92 -16.17 10.47 -17.78
N TYR A 93 -15.61 9.52 -18.46
CA TYR A 93 -14.32 9.74 -19.08
C TYR A 93 -14.51 9.95 -20.57
N PRO A 94 -13.81 10.89 -21.18
CA PRO A 94 -12.86 11.80 -20.53
C PRO A 94 -13.59 12.77 -19.61
N ASN A 95 -12.85 13.27 -18.63
CA ASN A 95 -13.41 14.16 -17.66
C ASN A 95 -13.85 15.44 -18.34
N GLN A 96 -15.15 15.68 -18.28
CA GLN A 96 -15.65 16.84 -18.98
C GLN A 96 -15.74 17.95 -18.03
N ALA A 97 -14.99 17.97 -17.18
CA ALA A 97 -15.04 18.91 -16.20
C ALA A 97 -15.58 20.11 -16.62
N SER A 98 -15.78 20.28 -17.37
CA SER A 98 -16.26 21.42 -17.66
C SER A 98 -16.85 21.89 -17.15
#